data_df8e71909d7ec5981b317cc7e5038e91
#
_entry.id   df8e71909d7ec5981b317cc7e5038e91
#
_cell.length_a   1.000
_cell.length_b   1.000
_cell.length_c   1.000
_cell.angle_alpha   90.00
_cell.angle_beta   90.00
_cell.angle_gamma   90.00
#
_symmetry.space_group_name_H-M   'P 1'
#
loop_
_entity.id
_entity.type
_entity.pdbx_description
1 polymer ?
#
loop_
_entity_poly.entity_id
_entity_poly.type
_entity_poly.pdbx_seq_one_letter_code
_entity_poly.pdbx_strand_id
1 'polypeptide(L)'
;PEKVDVLISGTGPAGLCLAAQLSQFQDIETMIVERMPSNIIKGKADGINTRTMEMFQAFGFADKVKRETYWVNQTAFWMPDPQNPEHIKRVGRVQDVADDSSEMPHILINQARLHELFLEYMKNSPSRLEPDYGWEVVDLSIDHTTDDHTVTVTLKDASGINWWATRTIRANYVVGCDGAHSKVRKAIGGELHGDAAHQAWGVMDILANTDFPDVRQKCLISSANEGNVLVLPREGGYIFRMYVELDKLRPDEKASQRKLTQDDMIAAANRIIKPYSIDVKEVVWWSIYDIGHSITDRFDDVAEGEDRNPRVFTAGDACHTHSPKAGQGMNVSMQDTFNLGWKLVHVLKGRANPRLLRSYSKERLTEAKRLVETDHKWSRIMSAPTTQAERDGTQEPRIIRQFKENLEFTGGTAVKYDASYLFAASAHQALAAGEEIGRRFHSAPVVRVSDAKQMHLGHVAEADARWRIYAFAGKSDTSNPGSKIHQLADWLETNTNSPVVQFTPKGEDIDAVIDFRAVFQQTFDQVAYENMPSLLKPKTGKLGLQDHEKVFCVDHKGLGDIFDMRGINREKGCMIVVRPDQYVSHVLPLDGFEELSAFFAGVLQVNSAGKRV
;
A
#
# COMPACT_ATOMS: atom_id res chain seq x y z
N PRO A 1 0.16 30.36 18.00
CA PRO A 1 -0.01 28.98 17.49
C PRO A 1 1.17 28.62 16.59
N GLU A 2 1.66 27.40 16.75
CA GLU A 2 2.65 26.79 15.87
C GLU A 2 2.03 26.56 14.49
N LYS A 3 2.79 26.75 13.42
CA LYS A 3 2.33 26.55 12.04
C LYS A 3 3.05 25.39 11.41
N VAL A 4 2.33 24.54 10.66
CA VAL A 4 2.88 23.43 9.90
C VAL A 4 2.17 23.31 8.56
N ASP A 5 2.81 22.72 7.55
CA ASP A 5 2.16 22.46 6.28
C ASP A 5 1.19 21.27 6.41
N VAL A 6 1.62 20.19 7.10
CA VAL A 6 0.80 18.99 7.29
C VAL A 6 0.83 18.54 8.75
N LEU A 7 -0.35 18.38 9.35
CA LEU A 7 -0.51 17.70 10.64
C LEU A 7 -1.12 16.31 10.42
N ILE A 8 -0.43 15.28 10.90
CA ILE A 8 -0.89 13.88 10.86
C ILE A 8 -1.31 13.48 12.28
N SER A 9 -2.54 13.01 12.45
CA SER A 9 -3.05 12.50 13.74
C SER A 9 -3.03 10.98 13.75
N GLY A 10 -2.16 10.39 14.58
CA GLY A 10 -2.00 8.95 14.77
C GLY A 10 -0.77 8.35 14.09
N THR A 11 -0.04 7.52 14.84
CA THR A 11 1.15 6.76 14.37
C THR A 11 0.83 5.31 14.00
N GLY A 12 -0.41 5.02 13.62
CA GLY A 12 -0.74 3.74 12.99
C GLY A 12 -0.07 3.59 11.62
N PRO A 13 -0.19 2.43 10.96
CA PRO A 13 0.47 2.16 9.68
C PRO A 13 0.17 3.21 8.60
N ALA A 14 -1.06 3.73 8.53
CA ALA A 14 -1.42 4.82 7.62
C ALA A 14 -0.63 6.11 7.92
N GLY A 15 -0.60 6.54 9.19
CA GLY A 15 0.09 7.77 9.58
C GLY A 15 1.60 7.68 9.38
N LEU A 16 2.23 6.57 9.75
CA LEU A 16 3.66 6.36 9.56
C LEU A 16 4.04 6.27 8.06
N CYS A 17 3.21 5.62 7.23
CA CYS A 17 3.44 5.56 5.79
C CYS A 17 3.39 6.96 5.15
N LEU A 18 2.45 7.82 5.56
CA LEU A 18 2.37 9.21 5.11
C LEU A 18 3.56 10.04 5.61
N ALA A 19 3.85 9.94 6.91
CA ALA A 19 4.96 10.66 7.52
C ALA A 19 6.31 10.31 6.89
N ALA A 20 6.51 9.02 6.58
CA ALA A 20 7.71 8.55 5.88
C ALA A 20 7.85 9.17 4.47
N GLN A 21 6.77 9.28 3.70
CA GLN A 21 6.81 9.97 2.40
C GLN A 21 7.16 11.44 2.56
N LEU A 22 6.46 12.15 3.46
CA LEU A 22 6.65 13.59 3.65
C LEU A 22 8.02 13.92 4.25
N SER A 23 8.60 13.02 5.03
CA SER A 23 9.92 13.20 5.66
C SER A 23 11.08 13.36 4.66
N GLN A 24 10.87 13.01 3.38
CA GLN A 24 11.85 13.22 2.32
C GLN A 24 11.97 14.69 1.89
N PHE A 25 11.04 15.56 2.33
CA PHE A 25 10.94 16.96 1.89
C PHE A 25 11.16 17.90 3.06
N GLN A 26 12.38 18.45 3.19
CA GLN A 26 12.74 19.40 4.27
C GLN A 26 11.98 20.74 4.19
N ASP A 27 11.50 21.08 3.01
CA ASP A 27 10.74 22.29 2.73
C ASP A 27 9.22 22.13 2.97
N ILE A 28 8.78 20.95 3.41
CA ILE A 28 7.40 20.68 3.86
C ILE A 28 7.43 20.45 5.37
N GLU A 29 6.92 21.41 6.13
CA GLU A 29 6.87 21.32 7.58
C GLU A 29 5.77 20.35 8.01
N THR A 30 6.18 19.16 8.45
CA THR A 30 5.27 18.06 8.81
C THR A 30 5.35 17.77 10.31
N MET A 31 4.19 17.69 10.96
CA MET A 31 4.05 17.23 12.34
C MET A 31 3.20 15.95 12.37
N ILE A 32 3.63 14.97 13.13
CA ILE A 32 2.83 13.76 13.42
C ILE A 32 2.67 13.62 14.93
N VAL A 33 1.43 13.47 15.40
CA VAL A 33 1.07 13.37 16.81
C VAL A 33 0.44 12.02 17.12
N GLU A 34 0.71 11.50 18.32
CA GLU A 34 0.17 10.24 18.80
C GLU A 34 -0.27 10.35 20.26
N ARG A 35 -1.49 9.89 20.57
CA ARG A 35 -2.03 9.92 21.94
C ARG A 35 -1.33 8.99 22.92
N MET A 36 -0.76 7.89 22.42
CA MET A 36 0.01 6.97 23.26
C MET A 36 1.32 7.62 23.69
N PRO A 37 1.87 7.25 24.87
CA PRO A 37 3.10 7.86 25.37
C PRO A 37 4.38 7.40 24.65
N SER A 38 4.28 6.38 23.81
CA SER A 38 5.39 5.83 23.03
C SER A 38 4.88 4.97 21.89
N ASN A 39 5.81 4.51 21.03
CA ASN A 39 5.48 3.51 20.02
C ASN A 39 4.90 2.23 20.64
N ILE A 40 4.07 1.52 19.87
CA ILE A 40 3.51 0.23 20.28
C ILE A 40 4.62 -0.82 20.45
N ILE A 41 4.46 -1.67 21.45
CA ILE A 41 5.39 -2.80 21.71
C ILE A 41 4.86 -4.08 21.06
N LYS A 42 3.54 -4.23 20.98
CA LYS A 42 2.85 -5.37 20.38
C LYS A 42 1.72 -4.86 19.51
N GLY A 43 1.55 -5.46 18.34
CA GLY A 43 0.55 -5.02 17.36
C GLY A 43 -0.55 -6.04 17.10
N LYS A 44 -1.68 -5.56 16.60
CA LYS A 44 -2.86 -6.37 16.28
C LYS A 44 -2.76 -7.01 14.89
N ALA A 45 -2.28 -6.26 13.91
CA ALA A 45 -2.13 -6.70 12.53
C ALA A 45 -0.77 -7.36 12.30
N ASP A 46 -0.66 -8.17 11.27
CA ASP A 46 0.55 -8.94 10.94
C ASP A 46 0.74 -9.22 9.44
N GLY A 47 -0.32 -9.35 8.67
CA GLY A 47 -0.26 -9.69 7.25
C GLY A 47 0.11 -8.49 6.36
N ILE A 48 1.17 -8.65 5.57
CA ILE A 48 1.59 -7.67 4.55
C ILE A 48 1.49 -8.34 3.20
N ASN A 49 0.61 -7.82 2.36
CA ASN A 49 0.41 -8.34 1.02
C ASN A 49 1.51 -7.89 0.06
N THR A 50 1.54 -8.53 -1.09
CA THR A 50 2.50 -8.32 -2.17
C THR A 50 2.62 -6.84 -2.58
N ARG A 51 1.48 -6.17 -2.78
CA ARG A 51 1.48 -4.76 -3.19
C ARG A 51 2.11 -3.85 -2.14
N THR A 52 1.86 -4.10 -0.87
CA THR A 52 2.47 -3.33 0.22
C THR A 52 3.98 -3.59 0.31
N MET A 53 4.42 -4.81 -0.01
CA MET A 53 5.86 -5.11 -0.11
C MET A 53 6.54 -4.33 -1.27
N GLU A 54 5.84 -4.15 -2.42
CA GLU A 54 6.32 -3.25 -3.50
C GLU A 54 6.44 -1.80 -3.00
N MET A 55 5.51 -1.33 -2.16
CA MET A 55 5.62 -0.02 -1.51
C MET A 55 6.81 0.05 -0.54
N PHE A 56 7.08 -1.02 0.22
CA PHE A 56 8.27 -1.08 1.09
C PHE A 56 9.57 -1.05 0.30
N GLN A 57 9.57 -1.56 -0.92
CA GLN A 57 10.70 -1.40 -1.85
C GLN A 57 10.91 0.08 -2.22
N ALA A 58 9.82 0.84 -2.41
CA ALA A 58 9.93 2.28 -2.67
C ALA A 58 10.52 3.07 -1.49
N PHE A 59 10.36 2.59 -0.24
CA PHE A 59 11.03 3.11 0.95
C PHE A 59 12.44 2.50 1.17
N GLY A 60 12.86 1.53 0.37
CA GLY A 60 14.20 0.91 0.44
C GLY A 60 14.38 -0.11 1.57
N PHE A 61 13.35 -0.50 2.31
CA PHE A 61 13.48 -1.48 3.40
C PHE A 61 12.84 -2.86 3.14
N ALA A 62 12.33 -3.11 1.92
CA ALA A 62 11.70 -4.41 1.60
C ALA A 62 12.62 -5.61 1.84
N ASP A 63 13.90 -5.52 1.51
CA ASP A 63 14.85 -6.61 1.71
C ASP A 63 15.11 -6.90 3.20
N LYS A 64 15.11 -5.87 4.04
CA LYS A 64 15.19 -6.02 5.50
C LYS A 64 13.97 -6.75 6.03
N VAL A 65 12.78 -6.35 5.59
CA VAL A 65 11.51 -7.01 5.92
C VAL A 65 11.52 -8.47 5.48
N LYS A 66 11.88 -8.77 4.23
CA LYS A 66 11.92 -10.14 3.71
C LYS A 66 12.80 -11.08 4.55
N ARG A 67 13.92 -10.60 5.08
CA ARG A 67 14.84 -11.41 5.91
C ARG A 67 14.30 -11.69 7.31
N GLU A 68 13.53 -10.78 7.88
CA GLU A 68 13.06 -10.86 9.28
C GLU A 68 11.72 -11.60 9.42
N THR A 69 11.00 -11.87 8.32
CA THR A 69 9.58 -12.24 8.34
C THR A 69 9.32 -13.68 7.92
N TYR A 70 8.13 -14.16 8.22
CA TYR A 70 7.63 -15.41 7.68
C TYR A 70 6.99 -15.16 6.30
N TRP A 71 7.33 -15.98 5.30
CA TRP A 71 6.78 -15.91 3.96
C TRP A 71 5.60 -16.87 3.80
N VAL A 72 4.46 -16.35 3.38
CA VAL A 72 3.28 -17.16 3.09
C VAL A 72 3.35 -17.62 1.64
N ASN A 73 3.88 -18.82 1.43
CA ASN A 73 3.98 -19.41 0.08
C ASN A 73 2.71 -20.16 -0.32
N GLN A 74 2.08 -20.83 0.66
CA GLN A 74 0.86 -21.63 0.46
C GLN A 74 -0.09 -21.40 1.62
N THR A 75 -1.39 -21.57 1.32
CA THR A 75 -2.46 -21.67 2.30
C THR A 75 -3.01 -23.09 2.27
N ALA A 76 -3.04 -23.76 3.43
CA ALA A 76 -3.62 -25.09 3.60
C ALA A 76 -5.07 -24.97 4.07
N PHE A 77 -5.94 -25.82 3.53
CA PHE A 77 -7.37 -25.87 3.85
C PHE A 77 -7.70 -27.19 4.53
N TRP A 78 -8.34 -27.08 5.69
CA TRP A 78 -8.74 -28.20 6.53
C TRP A 78 -10.25 -28.14 6.77
N MET A 79 -10.94 -29.25 6.57
CA MET A 79 -12.39 -29.36 6.68
C MET A 79 -12.76 -30.62 7.46
N PRO A 80 -14.03 -30.78 7.93
CA PRO A 80 -14.47 -31.99 8.59
C PRO A 80 -14.17 -33.23 7.75
N ASP A 81 -13.64 -34.27 8.40
CA ASP A 81 -13.43 -35.57 7.73
C ASP A 81 -14.78 -36.23 7.44
N PRO A 82 -15.10 -36.60 6.19
CA PRO A 82 -16.35 -37.25 5.84
C PRO A 82 -16.61 -38.55 6.60
N GLN A 83 -15.54 -39.27 6.99
CA GLN A 83 -15.65 -40.53 7.72
C GLN A 83 -15.79 -40.36 9.22
N ASN A 84 -15.28 -39.25 9.75
CA ASN A 84 -15.39 -38.86 11.16
C ASN A 84 -15.54 -37.36 11.29
N PRO A 85 -16.75 -36.78 11.23
CA PRO A 85 -16.98 -35.34 11.21
C PRO A 85 -16.49 -34.58 12.44
N GLU A 86 -16.17 -35.24 13.55
CA GLU A 86 -15.53 -34.60 14.72
C GLU A 86 -14.04 -34.31 14.50
N HIS A 87 -13.44 -34.90 13.46
CA HIS A 87 -12.05 -34.71 13.08
C HIS A 87 -11.95 -33.82 11.85
N ILE A 88 -10.82 -33.12 11.73
CA ILE A 88 -10.48 -32.40 10.51
C ILE A 88 -9.54 -33.19 9.61
N LYS A 89 -9.64 -32.92 8.31
CA LYS A 89 -8.79 -33.50 7.26
C LYS A 89 -8.33 -32.40 6.31
N ARG A 90 -7.07 -32.47 5.86
CA ARG A 90 -6.59 -31.54 4.83
C ARG A 90 -7.26 -31.86 3.50
N VAL A 91 -7.94 -30.85 2.92
CA VAL A 91 -8.63 -30.97 1.63
C VAL A 91 -7.88 -30.33 0.47
N GLY A 92 -6.88 -29.50 0.76
CA GLY A 92 -6.05 -28.90 -0.28
C GLY A 92 -5.01 -27.92 0.23
N ARG A 93 -4.12 -27.55 -0.66
CA ARG A 93 -3.16 -26.44 -0.51
C ARG A 93 -3.22 -25.58 -1.77
N VAL A 94 -3.19 -24.28 -1.61
CA VAL A 94 -3.22 -23.34 -2.72
C VAL A 94 -2.04 -22.37 -2.54
N GLN A 95 -1.36 -22.06 -3.62
CA GLN A 95 -0.35 -21.01 -3.65
C GLN A 95 -0.98 -19.68 -3.23
N ASP A 96 -0.30 -18.93 -2.37
CA ASP A 96 -0.88 -17.70 -1.78
C ASP A 96 -0.71 -16.47 -2.68
N VAL A 97 0.33 -16.44 -3.49
CA VAL A 97 0.59 -15.41 -4.51
C VAL A 97 0.61 -16.08 -5.87
N ALA A 98 -0.17 -15.56 -6.82
CA ALA A 98 -0.22 -16.10 -8.18
C ALA A 98 1.14 -15.96 -8.87
N ASP A 99 1.48 -16.93 -9.72
CA ASP A 99 2.68 -16.87 -10.56
C ASP A 99 2.68 -15.56 -11.38
N ASP A 100 3.84 -14.96 -11.50
CA ASP A 100 4.05 -13.69 -12.20
C ASP A 100 3.22 -12.50 -11.68
N SER A 101 2.58 -12.61 -10.51
CA SER A 101 1.88 -11.47 -9.92
C SER A 101 2.86 -10.41 -9.43
N SER A 102 3.93 -10.82 -8.76
CA SER A 102 5.02 -9.96 -8.30
C SER A 102 6.20 -10.80 -7.82
N GLU A 103 7.39 -10.19 -7.81
CA GLU A 103 8.59 -10.73 -7.16
C GLU A 103 8.53 -10.63 -5.62
N MET A 104 7.56 -9.90 -5.10
CA MET A 104 7.40 -9.68 -3.66
C MET A 104 6.49 -10.75 -3.05
N PRO A 105 6.91 -11.36 -1.92
CA PRO A 105 6.07 -12.34 -1.21
C PRO A 105 4.96 -11.67 -0.41
N HIS A 106 3.91 -12.43 -0.09
CA HIS A 106 3.07 -12.15 1.06
C HIS A 106 3.82 -12.57 2.33
N ILE A 107 3.86 -11.71 3.34
CA ILE A 107 4.63 -11.94 4.57
C ILE A 107 3.82 -11.68 5.83
N LEU A 108 4.29 -12.23 6.95
CA LEU A 108 3.76 -11.97 8.28
C LEU A 108 4.86 -11.35 9.15
N ILE A 109 4.55 -10.20 9.75
CA ILE A 109 5.46 -9.44 10.59
C ILE A 109 4.71 -8.82 11.76
N ASN A 110 5.36 -8.70 12.91
CA ASN A 110 4.80 -7.94 14.03
C ASN A 110 4.61 -6.47 13.64
N GLN A 111 3.41 -5.92 13.87
CA GLN A 111 3.09 -4.53 13.57
C GLN A 111 4.04 -3.54 14.26
N ALA A 112 4.47 -3.81 15.49
CA ALA A 112 5.44 -2.95 16.19
C ALA A 112 6.77 -2.89 15.43
N ARG A 113 7.24 -4.03 14.87
CA ARG A 113 8.46 -4.06 14.05
C ARG A 113 8.29 -3.25 12.76
N LEU A 114 7.13 -3.32 12.14
CA LEU A 114 6.83 -2.47 10.98
C LEU A 114 6.89 -0.98 11.33
N HIS A 115 6.31 -0.59 12.48
CA HIS A 115 6.40 0.81 12.96
C HIS A 115 7.86 1.24 13.15
N GLU A 116 8.70 0.39 13.76
CA GLU A 116 10.14 0.67 13.93
C GLU A 116 10.85 0.92 12.59
N LEU A 117 10.52 0.17 11.54
CA LEU A 117 11.11 0.35 10.21
C LEU A 117 10.76 1.72 9.61
N PHE A 118 9.51 2.15 9.72
CA PHE A 118 9.11 3.49 9.30
C PHE A 118 9.77 4.59 10.15
N LEU A 119 9.81 4.43 11.47
CA LEU A 119 10.46 5.38 12.37
C LEU A 119 11.97 5.48 12.08
N GLU A 120 12.65 4.36 11.83
CA GLU A 120 14.05 4.34 11.41
C GLU A 120 14.25 5.09 10.06
N TYR A 121 13.36 4.85 9.10
CA TYR A 121 13.38 5.55 7.81
C TYR A 121 13.20 7.07 7.99
N MET A 122 12.20 7.49 8.78
CA MET A 122 11.92 8.90 9.06
C MET A 122 13.09 9.58 9.79
N LYS A 123 13.67 8.92 10.78
CA LYS A 123 14.83 9.43 11.54
C LYS A 123 16.06 9.65 10.65
N ASN A 124 16.24 8.81 9.61
CA ASN A 124 17.34 8.91 8.65
C ASN A 124 16.99 9.75 7.40
N SER A 125 15.78 10.29 7.34
CA SER A 125 15.32 11.14 6.23
C SER A 125 15.91 12.55 6.30
N PRO A 126 15.81 13.35 5.22
CA PRO A 126 16.26 14.75 5.22
C PRO A 126 15.63 15.61 6.31
N SER A 127 14.33 15.47 6.60
CA SER A 127 13.65 16.23 7.66
C SER A 127 13.87 15.68 9.07
N ARG A 128 14.34 14.42 9.21
CA ARG A 128 14.52 13.72 10.49
C ARG A 128 13.25 13.73 11.34
N LEU A 129 12.12 13.52 10.71
CA LEU A 129 10.80 13.61 11.34
C LEU A 129 10.64 12.54 12.45
N GLU A 130 10.23 12.98 13.63
CA GLU A 130 9.91 12.12 14.78
C GLU A 130 8.48 12.42 15.27
N PRO A 131 7.72 11.42 15.75
CA PRO A 131 6.39 11.66 16.30
C PRO A 131 6.40 12.36 17.65
N ASP A 132 5.44 13.28 17.84
CA ASP A 132 5.12 13.88 19.14
C ASP A 132 4.12 12.95 19.87
N TYR A 133 4.64 12.16 20.80
CA TYR A 133 3.84 11.23 21.61
C TYR A 133 3.11 11.95 22.77
N GLY A 134 2.02 11.37 23.23
CA GLY A 134 1.22 11.87 24.36
C GLY A 134 0.27 13.01 23.97
N TRP A 135 0.00 13.23 22.69
CA TRP A 135 -0.90 14.29 22.21
C TRP A 135 -2.07 13.72 21.39
N GLU A 136 -3.29 14.13 21.75
CA GLU A 136 -4.52 13.75 21.05
C GLU A 136 -5.18 14.98 20.43
N VAL A 137 -5.63 14.85 19.19
CA VAL A 137 -6.52 15.85 18.56
C VAL A 137 -7.88 15.79 19.26
N VAL A 138 -8.32 16.93 19.80
CA VAL A 138 -9.62 17.02 20.49
C VAL A 138 -10.62 17.92 19.78
N ASP A 139 -10.13 18.91 19.02
CA ASP A 139 -10.97 19.81 18.24
C ASP A 139 -10.26 20.26 16.97
N LEU A 140 -11.04 20.58 15.93
CA LEU A 140 -10.56 21.06 14.65
C LEU A 140 -11.58 22.01 14.04
N SER A 141 -11.11 23.14 13.50
CA SER A 141 -11.92 24.08 12.75
C SER A 141 -11.20 24.53 11.47
N ILE A 142 -11.99 24.81 10.42
CA ILE A 142 -11.48 25.22 9.12
C ILE A 142 -11.94 26.65 8.84
N ASP A 143 -11.00 27.55 8.58
CA ASP A 143 -11.26 28.92 8.16
C ASP A 143 -11.15 29.01 6.63
N HIS A 144 -12.30 29.04 5.95
CA HIS A 144 -12.38 29.14 4.49
C HIS A 144 -12.16 30.57 3.96
N THR A 145 -11.90 31.55 4.82
CA THR A 145 -11.67 32.94 4.42
C THR A 145 -10.20 33.26 4.13
N THR A 146 -9.31 32.34 4.46
CA THR A 146 -7.86 32.43 4.23
C THR A 146 -7.33 31.23 3.50
N ASP A 147 -6.23 31.39 2.75
CA ASP A 147 -5.47 30.30 2.15
C ASP A 147 -4.23 29.91 2.98
N ASP A 148 -3.88 30.70 4.01
CA ASP A 148 -2.69 30.49 4.84
C ASP A 148 -3.04 29.71 6.12
N HIS A 149 -2.64 28.45 6.19
CA HIS A 149 -2.83 27.58 7.37
C HIS A 149 -4.29 27.60 7.86
N THR A 150 -5.17 27.19 6.96
CA THR A 150 -6.64 27.30 7.11
C THR A 150 -7.21 26.45 8.23
N VAL A 151 -6.51 25.39 8.65
CA VAL A 151 -7.01 24.46 9.66
C VAL A 151 -6.38 24.79 11.01
N THR A 152 -7.23 25.05 12.01
CA THR A 152 -6.80 25.20 13.41
C THR A 152 -7.13 23.92 14.16
N VAL A 153 -6.12 23.33 14.80
CA VAL A 153 -6.24 22.07 15.54
C VAL A 153 -5.87 22.30 16.99
N THR A 154 -6.72 21.83 17.89
CA THR A 154 -6.44 21.79 19.33
C THR A 154 -5.99 20.39 19.72
N LEU A 155 -4.77 20.31 20.25
CA LEU A 155 -4.19 19.12 20.84
C LEU A 155 -4.34 19.17 22.35
N LYS A 156 -4.60 18.02 22.99
CA LYS A 156 -4.64 17.86 24.44
C LYS A 156 -3.61 16.82 24.87
N ASP A 157 -2.96 17.06 26.03
CA ASP A 157 -2.08 16.07 26.64
C ASP A 157 -2.88 14.80 27.02
N ALA A 158 -2.53 13.70 26.40
CA ALA A 158 -3.08 12.36 26.64
C ALA A 158 -2.14 11.48 27.48
N SER A 159 -0.96 11.98 27.88
CA SER A 159 0.02 11.24 28.70
C SER A 159 -0.48 11.00 30.13
N GLY A 160 -1.47 11.77 30.58
CA GLY A 160 -1.97 11.75 31.95
C GLY A 160 -1.13 12.57 32.94
N ILE A 161 -0.02 13.17 32.50
CA ILE A 161 0.87 13.98 33.35
C ILE A 161 0.31 15.38 33.53
N ASN A 162 -0.08 16.03 32.41
CA ASN A 162 -0.61 17.38 32.40
C ASN A 162 -1.96 17.43 31.64
N TRP A 163 -2.95 16.69 32.13
CA TRP A 163 -4.23 16.49 31.47
C TRP A 163 -4.99 17.79 31.08
N TRP A 164 -4.59 18.95 31.59
CA TRP A 164 -5.10 20.29 31.26
C TRP A 164 -4.27 20.99 30.17
N ALA A 165 -3.10 20.47 29.81
CA ALA A 165 -2.25 21.11 28.82
C ALA A 165 -2.85 20.97 27.41
N THR A 166 -2.88 22.06 26.71
CA THR A 166 -3.34 22.13 25.30
C THR A 166 -2.30 22.83 24.44
N ARG A 167 -2.21 22.43 23.17
CA ARG A 167 -1.45 23.11 22.11
C ARG A 167 -2.41 23.46 20.98
N THR A 168 -2.22 24.61 20.38
CA THR A 168 -2.97 25.02 19.19
C THR A 168 -2.02 25.06 18.00
N ILE A 169 -2.32 24.27 16.97
CA ILE A 169 -1.55 24.16 15.73
C ILE A 169 -2.38 24.74 14.60
N ARG A 170 -1.76 25.51 13.71
CA ARG A 170 -2.36 25.91 12.43
C ARG A 170 -1.71 25.14 11.30
N ALA A 171 -2.49 24.46 10.48
CA ALA A 171 -2.01 23.62 9.40
C ALA A 171 -2.62 24.01 8.04
N ASN A 172 -1.87 23.80 6.96
CA ASN A 172 -2.42 23.88 5.62
C ASN A 172 -3.32 22.68 5.34
N TYR A 173 -2.90 21.50 5.81
CA TYR A 173 -3.63 20.24 5.68
C TYR A 173 -3.57 19.43 6.96
N VAL A 174 -4.64 18.69 7.26
CA VAL A 174 -4.72 17.74 8.38
C VAL A 174 -5.11 16.35 7.85
N VAL A 175 -4.42 15.30 8.31
CA VAL A 175 -4.74 13.93 7.95
C VAL A 175 -5.00 13.11 9.20
N GLY A 176 -6.26 12.68 9.37
CA GLY A 176 -6.70 11.81 10.46
C GLY A 176 -6.39 10.35 10.15
N CYS A 177 -5.35 9.83 10.82
CA CYS A 177 -4.96 8.42 10.86
C CYS A 177 -5.19 7.83 12.27
N ASP A 178 -6.16 8.37 13.00
CA ASP A 178 -6.41 8.20 14.44
C ASP A 178 -7.39 7.05 14.75
N GLY A 179 -7.57 6.13 13.79
CA GLY A 179 -8.24 4.85 13.96
C GLY A 179 -9.77 4.93 13.98
N ALA A 180 -10.42 3.81 14.28
CA ALA A 180 -11.88 3.63 14.20
C ALA A 180 -12.70 4.66 15.00
N HIS A 181 -12.14 5.21 16.07
CA HIS A 181 -12.76 6.24 16.92
C HIS A 181 -12.35 7.66 16.55
N SER A 182 -11.85 7.88 15.34
CA SER A 182 -11.27 9.12 14.84
C SER A 182 -12.00 10.38 15.30
N LYS A 183 -11.25 11.28 15.91
CA LYS A 183 -11.71 12.63 16.28
C LYS A 183 -11.72 13.54 15.06
N VAL A 184 -10.73 13.39 14.18
CA VAL A 184 -10.65 14.16 12.92
C VAL A 184 -11.87 13.89 12.06
N ARG A 185 -12.24 12.60 11.85
CA ARG A 185 -13.48 12.25 11.12
C ARG A 185 -14.71 12.93 11.71
N LYS A 186 -14.88 12.85 13.02
CA LYS A 186 -16.03 13.46 13.72
C LYS A 186 -16.07 14.97 13.56
N ALA A 187 -14.91 15.64 13.64
CA ALA A 187 -14.80 17.09 13.50
C ALA A 187 -15.20 17.59 12.10
N ILE A 188 -14.99 16.78 11.05
CA ILE A 188 -15.47 17.09 9.69
C ILE A 188 -16.88 16.57 9.38
N GLY A 189 -17.61 16.10 10.40
CA GLY A 189 -18.98 15.60 10.23
C GLY A 189 -19.07 14.23 9.52
N GLY A 190 -18.00 13.45 9.49
CA GLY A 190 -17.99 12.11 8.90
C GLY A 190 -18.53 11.06 9.89
N GLU A 191 -19.44 10.20 9.43
CA GLU A 191 -19.98 9.10 10.18
C GLU A 191 -19.59 7.76 9.56
N LEU A 192 -19.37 6.74 10.40
CA LEU A 192 -19.17 5.36 9.93
C LEU A 192 -20.53 4.69 9.80
N HIS A 193 -20.82 4.19 8.61
CA HIS A 193 -22.00 3.40 8.28
C HIS A 193 -21.59 1.96 8.04
N GLY A 194 -22.33 1.01 8.61
CA GLY A 194 -22.04 -0.41 8.42
C GLY A 194 -22.71 -1.30 9.46
N ASP A 195 -22.45 -2.59 9.34
CA ASP A 195 -23.06 -3.62 10.17
C ASP A 195 -22.06 -4.17 11.19
N ALA A 196 -22.49 -4.27 12.43
CA ALA A 196 -21.80 -5.10 13.41
C ALA A 196 -22.07 -6.58 13.07
N ALA A 197 -21.00 -7.35 12.85
CA ALA A 197 -21.16 -8.78 12.46
C ALA A 197 -21.61 -9.68 13.63
N HIS A 198 -21.79 -9.16 14.85
CA HIS A 198 -22.17 -9.89 16.06
C HIS A 198 -21.39 -11.19 16.26
N GLN A 199 -20.13 -11.20 15.89
CA GLN A 199 -19.24 -12.34 15.96
C GLN A 199 -17.94 -11.96 16.66
N ALA A 200 -17.62 -12.67 17.73
CA ALA A 200 -16.37 -12.50 18.45
C ALA A 200 -15.30 -13.45 17.93
N TRP A 201 -14.10 -12.94 17.76
CA TRP A 201 -12.91 -13.72 17.45
C TRP A 201 -11.84 -13.49 18.51
N GLY A 202 -11.33 -14.60 19.05
CA GLY A 202 -10.14 -14.57 19.88
C GLY A 202 -8.89 -14.62 19.01
N VAL A 203 -7.89 -13.82 19.32
CA VAL A 203 -6.59 -13.84 18.65
C VAL A 203 -5.50 -14.02 19.69
N MET A 204 -4.59 -14.97 19.47
CA MET A 204 -3.47 -15.21 20.36
C MET A 204 -2.18 -15.52 19.61
N ASP A 205 -1.08 -14.95 20.07
CA ASP A 205 0.29 -15.33 19.69
C ASP A 205 0.82 -16.26 20.77
N ILE A 206 1.21 -17.48 20.38
CA ILE A 206 1.55 -18.55 21.32
C ILE A 206 2.86 -19.24 21.00
N LEU A 207 3.49 -19.75 22.05
CA LEU A 207 4.50 -20.80 22.01
C LEU A 207 3.83 -22.10 22.47
N ALA A 208 3.82 -23.12 21.64
CA ALA A 208 3.15 -24.37 21.95
C ALA A 208 3.84 -25.58 21.29
N ASN A 209 3.65 -26.76 21.91
CA ASN A 209 3.89 -28.01 21.26
C ASN A 209 2.59 -28.51 20.61
N THR A 210 2.68 -29.08 19.44
CA THR A 210 1.52 -29.59 18.69
C THR A 210 1.92 -30.70 17.75
N ASP A 211 1.03 -31.66 17.55
CA ASP A 211 1.11 -32.69 16.52
C ASP A 211 0.37 -32.28 15.23
N PHE A 212 -0.17 -31.05 15.16
CA PHE A 212 -0.80 -30.52 13.96
C PHE A 212 0.24 -30.31 12.84
N PRO A 213 0.15 -31.04 11.72
CA PRO A 213 1.26 -31.13 10.75
C PRO A 213 1.52 -29.82 9.98
N ASP A 214 0.51 -28.96 9.83
CA ASP A 214 0.64 -27.71 9.07
C ASP A 214 0.81 -26.46 9.98
N VAL A 215 1.25 -26.63 11.24
CA VAL A 215 1.42 -25.51 12.18
C VAL A 215 2.35 -24.40 11.67
N ARG A 216 3.25 -24.72 10.73
CA ARG A 216 4.14 -23.77 10.07
C ARG A 216 3.66 -23.36 8.67
N GLN A 217 2.38 -23.50 8.37
CA GLN A 217 1.73 -22.97 7.18
C GLN A 217 0.55 -22.09 7.58
N LYS A 218 0.18 -21.14 6.73
CA LYS A 218 -1.10 -20.46 6.84
C LYS A 218 -2.20 -21.48 6.63
N CYS A 219 -3.09 -21.66 7.61
CA CYS A 219 -4.15 -22.65 7.55
C CYS A 219 -5.52 -22.03 7.79
N LEU A 220 -6.48 -22.36 6.94
CA LEU A 220 -7.90 -22.15 7.18
C LEU A 220 -8.52 -23.48 7.59
N ILE A 221 -9.02 -23.54 8.81
CA ILE A 221 -9.55 -24.75 9.43
C ILE A 221 -11.02 -24.53 9.76
N SER A 222 -11.89 -25.37 9.24
CA SER A 222 -13.31 -25.40 9.58
C SER A 222 -13.64 -26.76 10.23
N SER A 223 -14.28 -26.72 11.39
CA SER A 223 -14.85 -27.91 12.03
C SER A 223 -16.32 -28.10 11.64
N ALA A 224 -16.89 -29.26 11.96
CA ALA A 224 -18.29 -29.52 11.68
C ALA A 224 -19.24 -28.66 12.55
N ASN A 225 -18.92 -28.48 13.84
CA ASN A 225 -19.82 -27.91 14.82
C ASN A 225 -19.17 -26.90 15.78
N GLU A 226 -17.83 -26.83 15.82
CA GLU A 226 -17.07 -26.06 16.83
C GLU A 226 -16.56 -24.70 16.31
N GLY A 227 -16.85 -24.33 15.04
CA GLY A 227 -16.40 -23.09 14.43
C GLY A 227 -15.13 -23.21 13.60
N ASN A 228 -14.44 -22.10 13.43
CA ASN A 228 -13.29 -21.96 12.54
C ASN A 228 -12.03 -21.52 13.29
N VAL A 229 -10.87 -21.94 12.80
CA VAL A 229 -9.55 -21.48 13.25
C VAL A 229 -8.71 -21.06 12.05
N LEU A 230 -8.03 -19.93 12.19
CA LEU A 230 -6.95 -19.51 11.30
C LEU A 230 -5.63 -19.70 12.03
N VAL A 231 -4.69 -20.41 11.42
CA VAL A 231 -3.32 -20.54 11.93
C VAL A 231 -2.39 -19.76 11.03
N LEU A 232 -1.60 -18.86 11.62
CA LEU A 232 -0.64 -18.02 10.92
C LEU A 232 0.73 -18.16 11.60
N PRO A 233 1.72 -18.78 10.95
CA PRO A 233 3.07 -18.79 11.46
C PRO A 233 3.61 -17.36 11.59
N ARG A 234 4.41 -17.15 12.60
CA ARG A 234 5.04 -15.86 12.85
C ARG A 234 6.56 -15.97 12.68
N GLU A 235 7.21 -14.82 12.71
CA GLU A 235 8.66 -14.70 12.71
C GLU A 235 9.30 -15.51 13.86
N GLY A 236 10.60 -15.82 13.76
CA GLY A 236 11.39 -16.49 14.80
C GLY A 236 11.26 -18.03 14.85
N GLY A 237 10.45 -18.64 13.96
CA GLY A 237 10.40 -20.09 13.79
C GLY A 237 9.49 -20.85 14.78
N TYR A 238 9.16 -20.30 15.93
CA TYR A 238 8.41 -20.97 17.00
C TYR A 238 7.04 -20.38 17.27
N ILE A 239 6.89 -19.07 17.23
CA ILE A 239 5.62 -18.39 17.47
C ILE A 239 4.68 -18.63 16.29
N PHE A 240 3.42 -18.87 16.59
CA PHE A 240 2.35 -18.79 15.62
C PHE A 240 1.13 -18.11 16.21
N ARG A 241 0.35 -17.48 15.34
CA ARG A 241 -0.88 -16.78 15.69
C ARG A 241 -2.07 -17.68 15.38
N MET A 242 -3.03 -17.71 16.27
CA MET A 242 -4.33 -18.33 16.05
C MET A 242 -5.43 -17.29 16.14
N TYR A 243 -6.30 -17.27 15.15
CA TYR A 243 -7.60 -16.64 15.23
C TYR A 243 -8.62 -17.74 15.48
N VAL A 244 -9.31 -17.68 16.59
CA VAL A 244 -10.30 -18.69 17.00
C VAL A 244 -11.68 -18.05 16.97
N GLU A 245 -12.59 -18.63 16.18
CA GLU A 245 -13.98 -18.23 16.18
C GLU A 245 -14.60 -18.58 17.54
N LEU A 246 -15.20 -17.60 18.18
CA LEU A 246 -15.91 -17.76 19.43
C LEU A 246 -17.42 -17.75 19.17
N ASP A 247 -18.21 -18.09 20.18
CA ASP A 247 -19.67 -18.12 20.05
C ASP A 247 -20.25 -16.82 19.51
N LYS A 248 -21.31 -16.91 18.73
CA LYS A 248 -22.05 -15.76 18.21
C LYS A 248 -22.52 -14.87 19.36
N LEU A 249 -22.33 -13.56 19.20
CA LEU A 249 -22.85 -12.55 20.10
C LEU A 249 -24.34 -12.31 19.84
N ARG A 250 -25.08 -11.94 20.88
CA ARG A 250 -26.45 -11.41 20.70
C ARG A 250 -26.39 -10.02 20.06
N PRO A 251 -27.47 -9.56 19.41
CA PRO A 251 -27.48 -8.24 18.74
C PRO A 251 -27.14 -7.05 19.64
N ASP A 252 -27.37 -7.17 20.94
CA ASP A 252 -27.13 -6.16 21.98
C ASP A 252 -25.86 -6.43 22.81
N GLU A 253 -25.13 -7.51 22.51
CA GLU A 253 -23.96 -7.97 23.27
C GLU A 253 -22.66 -7.57 22.60
N LYS A 254 -21.70 -7.08 23.39
CA LYS A 254 -20.32 -6.84 22.96
C LYS A 254 -19.41 -7.96 23.47
N ALA A 255 -18.39 -8.33 22.70
CA ALA A 255 -17.40 -9.34 23.12
C ALA A 255 -16.73 -8.98 24.44
N SER A 256 -16.52 -7.69 24.69
CA SER A 256 -15.98 -7.17 25.97
C SER A 256 -16.85 -7.44 27.19
N GLN A 257 -18.13 -7.72 27.00
CA GLN A 257 -19.09 -8.05 28.09
C GLN A 257 -19.01 -9.53 28.48
N ARG A 258 -18.53 -10.40 27.56
CA ARG A 258 -18.21 -11.79 27.90
C ARG A 258 -16.83 -11.84 28.55
N LYS A 259 -16.75 -12.37 29.74
CA LYS A 259 -15.47 -12.58 30.46
C LYS A 259 -14.73 -13.80 29.88
N LEU A 260 -14.48 -13.79 28.55
CA LEU A 260 -13.71 -14.83 27.89
C LEU A 260 -12.24 -14.76 28.28
N THR A 261 -11.64 -15.90 28.53
CA THR A 261 -10.28 -16.04 28.99
C THR A 261 -9.39 -16.67 27.91
N GLN A 262 -8.08 -16.64 28.13
CA GLN A 262 -7.11 -17.37 27.28
C GLN A 262 -7.43 -18.88 27.26
N ASP A 263 -7.80 -19.44 28.40
CA ASP A 263 -8.10 -20.87 28.53
C ASP A 263 -9.34 -21.27 27.72
N ASP A 264 -10.36 -20.40 27.65
CA ASP A 264 -11.54 -20.64 26.81
C ASP A 264 -11.16 -20.70 25.33
N MET A 265 -10.26 -19.81 24.89
CA MET A 265 -9.77 -19.79 23.52
C MET A 265 -8.92 -21.02 23.17
N ILE A 266 -8.03 -21.42 24.07
CA ILE A 266 -7.20 -22.64 23.93
C ILE A 266 -8.08 -23.88 23.88
N ALA A 267 -9.09 -23.97 24.74
CA ALA A 267 -10.04 -25.07 24.75
C ALA A 267 -10.86 -25.12 23.44
N ALA A 268 -11.33 -23.98 22.93
CA ALA A 268 -12.05 -23.91 21.66
C ALA A 268 -11.15 -24.35 20.49
N ALA A 269 -9.91 -23.86 20.43
CA ALA A 269 -8.95 -24.26 19.41
C ALA A 269 -8.73 -25.78 19.41
N ASN A 270 -8.52 -26.40 20.58
CA ASN A 270 -8.31 -27.84 20.71
C ASN A 270 -9.56 -28.68 20.34
N ARG A 271 -10.77 -28.13 20.51
CA ARG A 271 -11.98 -28.80 19.99
C ARG A 271 -12.06 -28.78 18.48
N ILE A 272 -11.68 -27.66 17.87
CA ILE A 272 -11.77 -27.42 16.41
C ILE A 272 -10.76 -28.27 15.65
N ILE A 273 -9.52 -28.41 16.16
CA ILE A 273 -8.42 -29.05 15.40
C ILE A 273 -8.33 -30.58 15.59
N LYS A 274 -9.27 -31.21 16.28
CA LYS A 274 -9.25 -32.68 16.44
C LYS A 274 -9.05 -33.41 15.11
N PRO A 275 -8.25 -34.48 15.05
CA PRO A 275 -7.71 -35.28 16.18
C PRO A 275 -6.41 -34.71 16.78
N TYR A 276 -5.91 -33.60 16.29
CA TYR A 276 -4.67 -32.97 16.76
C TYR A 276 -4.89 -32.20 18.07
N SER A 277 -3.79 -31.85 18.73
CA SER A 277 -3.79 -31.11 19.97
C SER A 277 -2.76 -29.98 19.97
N ILE A 278 -3.02 -28.93 20.75
CA ILE A 278 -2.09 -27.83 20.99
C ILE A 278 -1.88 -27.75 22.50
N ASP A 279 -0.64 -27.98 22.92
CA ASP A 279 -0.17 -27.80 24.30
C ASP A 279 0.54 -26.45 24.43
N VAL A 280 -0.22 -25.43 24.81
CA VAL A 280 0.28 -24.04 24.94
C VAL A 280 1.23 -23.93 26.12
N LYS A 281 2.46 -23.48 25.88
CA LYS A 281 3.48 -23.26 26.91
C LYS A 281 3.50 -21.81 27.36
N GLU A 282 3.25 -20.87 26.46
CA GLU A 282 3.20 -19.45 26.77
C GLU A 282 2.27 -18.72 25.81
N VAL A 283 1.44 -17.81 26.34
CA VAL A 283 0.66 -16.86 25.57
C VAL A 283 1.42 -15.52 25.56
N VAL A 284 2.08 -15.22 24.44
CA VAL A 284 2.88 -14.00 24.28
C VAL A 284 1.99 -12.76 24.22
N TRP A 285 0.86 -12.88 23.55
CA TRP A 285 -0.14 -11.82 23.41
C TRP A 285 -1.50 -12.41 23.03
N TRP A 286 -2.57 -11.77 23.48
CA TRP A 286 -3.93 -12.14 23.08
C TRP A 286 -4.88 -10.95 23.11
N SER A 287 -5.98 -11.05 22.37
CA SER A 287 -7.06 -10.07 22.35
C SER A 287 -8.35 -10.71 21.82
N ILE A 288 -9.48 -10.07 22.11
CA ILE A 288 -10.78 -10.45 21.55
C ILE A 288 -11.28 -9.27 20.72
N TYR A 289 -11.79 -9.57 19.54
CA TYR A 289 -12.29 -8.58 18.60
C TYR A 289 -13.79 -8.78 18.36
N ASP A 290 -14.51 -7.68 18.40
CA ASP A 290 -15.81 -7.57 17.73
C ASP A 290 -15.55 -7.28 16.26
N ILE A 291 -16.10 -8.11 15.38
CA ILE A 291 -16.02 -7.91 13.94
C ILE A 291 -17.11 -6.96 13.53
N GLY A 292 -16.76 -5.90 12.83
CA GLY A 292 -17.66 -4.95 12.21
C GLY A 292 -17.08 -4.44 10.89
N HIS A 293 -17.97 -4.16 9.96
CA HIS A 293 -17.62 -3.52 8.70
C HIS A 293 -18.26 -2.16 8.68
N SER A 294 -17.47 -1.12 8.53
CA SER A 294 -17.98 0.24 8.45
C SER A 294 -17.16 1.07 7.48
N ILE A 295 -17.81 2.00 6.81
CA ILE A 295 -17.18 2.92 5.87
C ILE A 295 -17.85 4.29 5.98
N THR A 296 -17.08 5.35 5.79
CA THR A 296 -17.62 6.70 5.66
C THR A 296 -18.09 6.98 4.23
N ASP A 297 -18.94 7.99 4.07
CA ASP A 297 -19.41 8.47 2.77
C ASP A 297 -18.32 9.17 1.95
N ARG A 298 -17.32 9.74 2.63
CA ARG A 298 -16.19 10.47 2.02
C ARG A 298 -14.95 10.39 2.89
N PHE A 299 -13.77 10.59 2.30
CA PHE A 299 -12.47 10.53 2.98
C PHE A 299 -11.83 11.91 3.16
N ASP A 300 -12.60 12.99 2.97
CA ASP A 300 -12.18 14.36 3.17
C ASP A 300 -13.31 15.24 3.74
N ASP A 301 -13.03 16.52 3.94
CA ASP A 301 -13.96 17.49 4.52
C ASP A 301 -14.94 18.11 3.51
N VAL A 302 -14.90 17.73 2.23
CA VAL A 302 -15.77 18.28 1.18
C VAL A 302 -17.06 17.49 1.09
N ALA A 303 -18.19 18.13 1.37
CA ALA A 303 -19.50 17.49 1.23
C ALA A 303 -19.91 17.36 -0.24
N GLU A 304 -20.83 16.44 -0.51
CA GLU A 304 -21.38 16.25 -1.85
C GLU A 304 -22.03 17.54 -2.34
N GLY A 305 -21.66 17.96 -3.56
CA GLY A 305 -22.16 19.19 -4.18
C GLY A 305 -21.35 20.45 -3.86
N GLU A 306 -20.37 20.40 -2.96
CA GLU A 306 -19.46 21.52 -2.73
C GLU A 306 -18.34 21.57 -3.77
N ASP A 307 -18.07 22.75 -4.31
CA ASP A 307 -16.97 22.99 -5.26
C ASP A 307 -15.80 23.70 -4.57
N ARG A 308 -15.13 23.02 -3.67
CA ARG A 308 -13.90 23.49 -3.01
C ARG A 308 -12.86 22.38 -2.91
N ASN A 309 -11.62 22.77 -2.65
CA ASN A 309 -10.56 21.80 -2.43
C ASN A 309 -10.52 21.35 -0.96
N PRO A 310 -10.27 20.06 -0.67
CA PRO A 310 -10.20 19.56 0.68
C PRO A 310 -8.98 20.10 1.44
N ARG A 311 -9.13 20.26 2.73
CA ARG A 311 -8.07 20.65 3.68
C ARG A 311 -7.85 19.61 4.76
N VAL A 312 -8.85 18.76 5.01
CA VAL A 312 -8.78 17.69 6.01
C VAL A 312 -9.11 16.35 5.35
N PHE A 313 -8.33 15.34 5.66
CA PHE A 313 -8.48 13.98 5.14
C PHE A 313 -8.55 12.97 6.26
N THR A 314 -9.14 11.82 5.97
CA THR A 314 -9.08 10.62 6.82
C THR A 314 -8.52 9.45 6.03
N ALA A 315 -7.79 8.55 6.70
CA ALA A 315 -7.17 7.38 6.09
C ALA A 315 -7.21 6.17 7.03
N GLY A 316 -7.24 4.97 6.45
CA GLY A 316 -7.27 3.72 7.17
C GLY A 316 -8.52 3.55 8.04
N ASP A 317 -8.37 3.03 9.25
CA ASP A 317 -9.49 2.78 10.17
C ASP A 317 -10.26 4.06 10.53
N ALA A 318 -9.70 5.23 10.30
CA ALA A 318 -10.42 6.49 10.48
C ALA A 318 -11.59 6.66 9.50
N CYS A 319 -11.56 6.02 8.34
CA CYS A 319 -12.60 6.11 7.32
C CYS A 319 -13.22 4.77 6.90
N HIS A 320 -12.57 3.64 7.14
CA HIS A 320 -13.13 2.30 6.90
C HIS A 320 -12.59 1.28 7.90
N THR A 321 -13.48 0.42 8.40
CA THR A 321 -13.12 -0.72 9.24
C THR A 321 -13.65 -2.01 8.63
N HIS A 322 -12.97 -3.12 8.85
CA HIS A 322 -13.32 -4.42 8.29
C HIS A 322 -12.81 -5.55 9.19
N SER A 323 -13.20 -6.79 8.87
CA SER A 323 -12.80 -7.94 9.65
C SER A 323 -11.31 -8.28 9.43
N PRO A 324 -10.65 -8.91 10.40
CA PRO A 324 -9.28 -9.39 10.24
C PRO A 324 -9.16 -10.61 9.30
N LYS A 325 -10.29 -11.22 8.90
CA LYS A 325 -10.35 -12.48 8.14
C LYS A 325 -9.62 -12.44 6.80
N ALA A 326 -9.70 -11.30 6.11
CA ALA A 326 -9.02 -11.12 4.82
C ALA A 326 -7.56 -10.62 4.95
N GLY A 327 -7.11 -10.23 6.16
CA GLY A 327 -5.75 -9.71 6.39
C GLY A 327 -5.42 -8.41 5.64
N GLN A 328 -6.42 -7.66 5.16
CA GLN A 328 -6.20 -6.54 4.23
C GLN A 328 -6.11 -5.16 4.89
N GLY A 329 -6.56 -5.00 6.14
CA GLY A 329 -6.74 -3.69 6.74
C GLY A 329 -5.54 -2.80 6.79
N MET A 330 -4.50 -3.30 7.38
CA MET A 330 -3.24 -2.57 7.49
C MET A 330 -2.68 -2.21 6.10
N ASN A 331 -2.84 -3.10 5.13
CA ASN A 331 -2.40 -2.91 3.75
C ASN A 331 -3.16 -1.77 3.06
N VAL A 332 -4.48 -1.80 3.09
CA VAL A 332 -5.32 -0.76 2.48
C VAL A 332 -5.11 0.59 3.17
N SER A 333 -4.95 0.59 4.51
CA SER A 333 -4.63 1.80 5.28
C SER A 333 -3.34 2.48 4.82
N MET A 334 -2.28 1.71 4.57
CA MET A 334 -1.02 2.25 4.02
C MET A 334 -1.17 2.68 2.55
N GLN A 335 -1.95 1.93 1.75
CA GLN A 335 -2.22 2.30 0.35
C GLN A 335 -3.01 3.60 0.25
N ASP A 336 -3.92 3.91 1.19
CA ASP A 336 -4.62 5.20 1.23
C ASP A 336 -3.62 6.35 1.32
N THR A 337 -2.71 6.27 2.26
CA THR A 337 -1.74 7.35 2.48
C THR A 337 -0.60 7.36 1.47
N PHE A 338 -0.26 6.21 0.88
CA PHE A 338 0.67 6.17 -0.25
C PHE A 338 0.11 6.86 -1.50
N ASN A 339 -1.21 6.78 -1.70
CA ASN A 339 -1.93 7.54 -2.72
C ASN A 339 -2.01 9.04 -2.40
N LEU A 340 -2.19 9.43 -1.12
CA LEU A 340 -2.36 10.83 -0.71
C LEU A 340 -1.03 11.59 -0.66
N GLY A 341 0.05 10.95 -0.18
CA GLY A 341 1.31 11.61 0.15
C GLY A 341 1.93 12.38 -1.02
N TRP A 342 2.08 11.74 -2.18
CA TRP A 342 2.63 12.41 -3.36
C TRP A 342 1.76 13.58 -3.86
N LYS A 343 0.43 13.48 -3.70
CA LYS A 343 -0.51 14.54 -4.08
C LYS A 343 -0.33 15.77 -3.20
N LEU A 344 -0.18 15.57 -1.88
CA LEU A 344 0.15 16.64 -0.94
C LEU A 344 1.49 17.30 -1.29
N VAL A 345 2.52 16.52 -1.58
CA VAL A 345 3.83 17.05 -1.99
C VAL A 345 3.71 17.92 -3.24
N HIS A 346 3.03 17.44 -4.28
CA HIS A 346 2.87 18.21 -5.52
C HIS A 346 2.12 19.50 -5.31
N VAL A 347 1.08 19.52 -4.49
CA VAL A 347 0.31 20.74 -4.18
C VAL A 347 1.12 21.70 -3.33
N LEU A 348 1.74 21.24 -2.25
CA LEU A 348 2.54 22.07 -1.34
C LEU A 348 3.77 22.68 -2.02
N LYS A 349 4.39 21.94 -2.95
CA LYS A 349 5.50 22.46 -3.77
C LYS A 349 5.04 23.29 -4.98
N GLY A 350 3.74 23.54 -5.13
CA GLY A 350 3.17 24.31 -6.25
C GLY A 350 3.34 23.64 -7.62
N ARG A 351 3.57 22.32 -7.66
CA ARG A 351 3.74 21.51 -8.88
C ARG A 351 2.41 21.05 -9.48
N ALA A 352 1.33 21.11 -8.72
CA ALA A 352 -0.02 20.77 -9.17
C ALA A 352 -1.08 21.66 -8.51
N ASN A 353 -2.21 21.80 -9.22
CA ASN A 353 -3.37 22.52 -8.69
C ASN A 353 -3.97 21.76 -7.48
N PRO A 354 -4.43 22.45 -6.42
CA PRO A 354 -5.09 21.82 -5.26
C PRO A 354 -6.27 20.90 -5.59
N ARG A 355 -6.91 21.04 -6.77
CA ARG A 355 -7.92 20.08 -7.26
C ARG A 355 -7.41 18.63 -7.34
N LEU A 356 -6.07 18.43 -7.41
CA LEU A 356 -5.46 17.11 -7.39
C LEU A 356 -5.87 16.32 -6.14
N LEU A 357 -6.03 16.98 -5.01
CA LEU A 357 -6.39 16.38 -3.74
C LEU A 357 -7.81 15.79 -3.73
N ARG A 358 -8.73 16.31 -4.56
CA ARG A 358 -10.10 15.76 -4.72
C ARG A 358 -10.10 14.31 -5.25
N SER A 359 -9.05 13.92 -5.97
CA SER A 359 -8.92 12.57 -6.50
C SER A 359 -8.67 11.52 -5.40
N TYR A 360 -8.19 11.90 -4.23
CA TYR A 360 -7.91 10.98 -3.13
C TYR A 360 -9.18 10.25 -2.66
N SER A 361 -10.18 11.03 -2.21
CA SER A 361 -11.44 10.45 -1.72
C SER A 361 -12.12 9.60 -2.80
N LYS A 362 -12.18 10.10 -4.04
CA LYS A 362 -12.78 9.37 -5.16
C LYS A 362 -12.10 8.02 -5.44
N GLU A 363 -10.76 7.99 -5.48
CA GLU A 363 -10.00 6.78 -5.78
C GLU A 363 -10.08 5.78 -4.62
N ARG A 364 -9.90 6.25 -3.37
CA ARG A 364 -9.76 5.34 -2.22
C ARG A 364 -11.09 4.87 -1.65
N LEU A 365 -12.15 5.68 -1.72
CA LEU A 365 -13.49 5.28 -1.31
C LEU A 365 -14.01 4.08 -2.15
N THR A 366 -13.72 4.09 -3.46
CA THR A 366 -14.08 2.98 -4.36
C THR A 366 -13.42 1.68 -3.93
N GLU A 367 -12.13 1.73 -3.61
CA GLU A 367 -11.37 0.55 -3.17
C GLU A 367 -11.80 0.07 -1.77
N ALA A 368 -12.12 0.99 -0.87
CA ALA A 368 -12.64 0.63 0.46
C ALA A 368 -14.03 -0.03 0.38
N LYS A 369 -14.91 0.44 -0.49
CA LYS A 369 -16.20 -0.22 -0.77
C LYS A 369 -15.99 -1.64 -1.28
N ARG A 370 -15.08 -1.82 -2.25
CA ARG A 370 -14.72 -3.13 -2.79
C ARG A 370 -14.16 -4.07 -1.72
N LEU A 371 -13.35 -3.53 -0.80
CA LEU A 371 -12.82 -4.30 0.33
C LEU A 371 -13.95 -4.82 1.23
N VAL A 372 -14.88 -3.94 1.63
CA VAL A 372 -16.01 -4.31 2.49
C VAL A 372 -16.89 -5.36 1.81
N GLU A 373 -17.23 -5.19 0.53
CA GLU A 373 -18.02 -6.15 -0.25
C GLU A 373 -17.34 -7.52 -0.34
N THR A 374 -16.02 -7.54 -0.58
CA THR A 374 -15.24 -8.79 -0.69
C THR A 374 -15.17 -9.49 0.66
N ASP A 375 -14.97 -8.76 1.75
CA ASP A 375 -14.91 -9.33 3.09
C ASP A 375 -16.28 -9.89 3.54
N HIS A 376 -17.38 -9.23 3.20
CA HIS A 376 -18.73 -9.79 3.38
C HIS A 376 -18.94 -11.10 2.62
N LYS A 377 -18.50 -11.16 1.37
CA LYS A 377 -18.58 -12.34 0.51
C LYS A 377 -17.78 -13.50 1.11
N TRP A 378 -16.56 -13.21 1.53
CA TRP A 378 -15.67 -14.15 2.19
C TRP A 378 -16.25 -14.70 3.49
N SER A 379 -16.77 -13.83 4.34
CA SER A 379 -17.41 -14.21 5.61
C SER A 379 -18.61 -15.15 5.40
N ARG A 380 -19.44 -14.90 4.37
CA ARG A 380 -20.57 -15.79 4.03
C ARG A 380 -20.10 -17.17 3.60
N ILE A 381 -19.03 -17.25 2.79
CA ILE A 381 -18.50 -18.53 2.30
C ILE A 381 -17.90 -19.34 3.45
N MET A 382 -17.14 -18.70 4.34
CA MET A 382 -16.58 -19.36 5.52
C MET A 382 -17.64 -19.90 6.48
N SER A 383 -18.77 -19.22 6.62
CA SER A 383 -19.85 -19.60 7.54
C SER A 383 -20.88 -20.54 6.89
N ALA A 384 -20.76 -20.82 5.59
CA ALA A 384 -21.74 -21.67 4.90
C ALA A 384 -21.47 -23.16 5.17
N PRO A 385 -22.50 -23.96 5.44
CA PRO A 385 -22.34 -25.40 5.62
C PRO A 385 -21.71 -26.07 4.38
N THR A 386 -20.82 -27.02 4.61
CA THR A 386 -20.22 -27.85 3.56
C THR A 386 -21.28 -28.69 2.87
N THR A 387 -21.34 -28.67 1.54
CA THR A 387 -22.27 -29.51 0.76
C THR A 387 -21.84 -30.98 0.76
N GLN A 388 -22.76 -31.88 0.41
CA GLN A 388 -22.44 -33.32 0.29
C GLN A 388 -21.35 -33.54 -0.79
N ALA A 389 -21.46 -32.88 -1.94
CA ALA A 389 -20.48 -32.99 -3.03
C ALA A 389 -19.07 -32.53 -2.64
N GLU A 390 -18.97 -31.48 -1.80
CA GLU A 390 -17.70 -31.03 -1.23
C GLU A 390 -17.14 -32.05 -0.23
N ARG A 391 -18.00 -32.68 0.59
CA ARG A 391 -17.60 -33.73 1.54
C ARG A 391 -17.11 -35.01 0.83
N ASP A 392 -17.80 -35.40 -0.21
CA ASP A 392 -17.47 -36.62 -0.98
C ASP A 392 -16.28 -36.40 -1.94
N GLY A 393 -15.76 -35.18 -2.03
CA GLY A 393 -14.65 -34.85 -2.92
C GLY A 393 -15.02 -34.84 -4.42
N THR A 394 -16.32 -34.86 -4.76
CA THR A 394 -16.80 -34.77 -6.14
C THR A 394 -16.84 -33.33 -6.67
N GLN A 395 -16.76 -32.37 -5.76
CA GLN A 395 -16.66 -30.96 -6.07
C GLN A 395 -15.57 -30.30 -5.22
N GLU A 396 -14.76 -29.41 -5.84
CA GLU A 396 -13.78 -28.60 -5.11
C GLU A 396 -14.50 -27.73 -4.06
N PRO A 397 -14.01 -27.67 -2.81
CA PRO A 397 -14.59 -26.81 -1.79
C PRO A 397 -14.71 -25.36 -2.24
N ARG A 398 -15.88 -24.74 -2.00
CA ARG A 398 -16.16 -23.33 -2.38
C ARG A 398 -15.13 -22.36 -1.83
N ILE A 399 -14.62 -22.61 -0.63
CA ILE A 399 -13.59 -21.79 0.01
C ILE A 399 -12.28 -21.79 -0.79
N ILE A 400 -11.86 -22.94 -1.31
CA ILE A 400 -10.64 -23.07 -2.14
C ILE A 400 -10.83 -22.35 -3.47
N ARG A 401 -11.95 -22.56 -4.15
CA ARG A 401 -12.28 -21.89 -5.41
C ARG A 401 -12.31 -20.37 -5.24
N GLN A 402 -13.02 -19.87 -4.22
CA GLN A 402 -13.09 -18.45 -3.93
C GLN A 402 -11.72 -17.85 -3.58
N PHE A 403 -10.87 -18.61 -2.87
CA PHE A 403 -9.49 -18.19 -2.57
C PHE A 403 -8.68 -18.00 -3.85
N LYS A 404 -8.74 -18.97 -4.76
CA LYS A 404 -8.06 -18.90 -6.07
C LYS A 404 -8.54 -17.70 -6.91
N GLU A 405 -9.85 -17.46 -6.95
CA GLU A 405 -10.46 -16.34 -7.69
C GLU A 405 -10.07 -14.96 -7.12
N ASN A 406 -9.69 -14.90 -5.85
CA ASN A 406 -9.35 -13.63 -5.18
C ASN A 406 -7.83 -13.42 -4.95
N LEU A 407 -6.95 -14.19 -5.58
CA LEU A 407 -5.50 -14.08 -5.37
C LEU A 407 -4.95 -12.68 -5.66
N GLU A 408 -5.38 -12.04 -6.75
CA GLU A 408 -4.98 -10.66 -7.05
C GLU A 408 -5.51 -9.66 -6.01
N PHE A 409 -6.73 -9.86 -5.54
CA PHE A 409 -7.31 -9.00 -4.52
C PHE A 409 -6.57 -9.14 -3.19
N THR A 410 -6.33 -10.36 -2.72
CA THR A 410 -5.59 -10.62 -1.48
C THR A 410 -4.13 -10.19 -1.57
N GLY A 411 -3.52 -10.28 -2.76
CA GLY A 411 -2.21 -9.73 -3.06
C GLY A 411 -2.15 -8.19 -3.11
N GLY A 412 -3.32 -7.52 -3.12
CA GLY A 412 -3.43 -6.06 -3.25
C GLY A 412 -3.13 -5.53 -4.65
N THR A 413 -3.03 -6.43 -5.65
CA THR A 413 -2.64 -6.11 -7.03
C THR A 413 -3.84 -5.91 -7.98
N ALA A 414 -5.06 -6.15 -7.50
CA ALA A 414 -6.28 -6.04 -8.29
C ALA A 414 -6.83 -4.61 -8.44
N VAL A 415 -6.22 -3.62 -7.79
CA VAL A 415 -6.68 -2.22 -7.87
C VAL A 415 -6.54 -1.70 -9.28
N LYS A 416 -7.63 -1.13 -9.80
CA LYS A 416 -7.67 -0.45 -11.08
C LYS A 416 -8.49 0.84 -10.94
N TYR A 417 -7.84 1.96 -11.15
CA TYR A 417 -8.48 3.27 -11.13
C TYR A 417 -9.15 3.56 -12.48
N ASP A 418 -10.30 4.23 -12.43
CA ASP A 418 -11.04 4.63 -13.60
C ASP A 418 -10.37 5.75 -14.38
N ALA A 419 -10.74 5.89 -15.67
CA ALA A 419 -10.29 6.99 -16.51
C ALA A 419 -10.60 8.35 -15.88
N SER A 420 -9.60 9.22 -15.87
CA SER A 420 -9.66 10.58 -15.31
C SER A 420 -8.56 11.41 -15.95
N TYR A 421 -8.43 12.68 -15.55
CA TYR A 421 -7.28 13.47 -16.01
C TYR A 421 -5.90 12.95 -15.50
N LEU A 422 -5.88 12.03 -14.52
CA LEU A 422 -4.67 11.34 -14.04
C LEU A 422 -4.40 10.04 -14.81
N PHE A 423 -5.36 9.54 -15.58
CA PHE A 423 -5.29 8.30 -16.34
C PHE A 423 -5.85 8.54 -17.74
N ALA A 424 -4.96 8.58 -18.73
CA ALA A 424 -5.34 8.88 -20.10
C ALA A 424 -6.22 7.79 -20.72
N ALA A 425 -6.99 8.17 -21.72
CA ALA A 425 -7.69 7.21 -22.55
C ALA A 425 -6.68 6.33 -23.33
N SER A 426 -7.01 5.07 -23.51
CA SER A 426 -6.09 4.02 -23.91
C SER A 426 -5.95 3.84 -25.44
N ALA A 427 -5.69 4.92 -26.18
CA ALA A 427 -5.50 4.84 -27.64
C ALA A 427 -4.32 3.96 -28.07
N HIS A 428 -3.28 3.90 -27.23
CA HIS A 428 -2.02 3.20 -27.53
C HIS A 428 -1.76 1.97 -26.64
N GLN A 429 -2.76 1.48 -25.90
CA GLN A 429 -2.60 0.36 -24.96
C GLN A 429 -1.98 -0.89 -25.60
N ALA A 430 -2.24 -1.14 -26.88
CA ALA A 430 -1.67 -2.28 -27.59
C ALA A 430 -0.13 -2.25 -27.70
N LEU A 431 0.52 -1.11 -27.44
CA LEU A 431 1.98 -1.02 -27.38
C LEU A 431 2.57 -1.63 -26.11
N ALA A 432 1.77 -1.75 -25.05
CA ALA A 432 2.15 -2.34 -23.76
C ALA A 432 0.92 -3.03 -23.15
N ALA A 433 0.50 -4.16 -23.73
CA ALA A 433 -0.75 -4.83 -23.38
C ALA A 433 -0.81 -5.32 -21.93
N GLY A 434 0.32 -5.68 -21.32
CA GLY A 434 0.44 -6.13 -19.93
C GLY A 434 0.60 -4.99 -18.91
N GLU A 435 0.74 -3.73 -19.38
CA GLU A 435 0.84 -2.53 -18.53
C GLU A 435 -0.44 -1.69 -18.66
N GLU A 436 -1.54 -2.23 -18.12
CA GLU A 436 -2.85 -1.63 -18.27
C GLU A 436 -2.96 -0.30 -17.52
N ILE A 437 -3.43 0.75 -18.23
CA ILE A 437 -3.69 2.08 -17.65
C ILE A 437 -4.70 1.96 -16.49
N GLY A 438 -4.37 2.60 -15.36
CA GLY A 438 -5.14 2.53 -14.12
C GLY A 438 -4.70 1.45 -13.15
N ARG A 439 -3.91 0.45 -13.61
CA ARG A 439 -3.30 -0.56 -12.75
C ARG A 439 -1.89 -0.17 -12.30
N ARG A 440 -1.38 -0.81 -11.25
CA ARG A 440 0.01 -0.64 -10.84
C ARG A 440 0.96 -1.07 -11.95
N PHE A 441 2.10 -0.39 -12.07
CA PHE A 441 3.18 -0.81 -12.94
C PHE A 441 3.64 -2.22 -12.57
N HIS A 442 3.53 -3.14 -13.49
CA HIS A 442 3.82 -4.55 -13.27
C HIS A 442 5.30 -4.83 -13.57
N SER A 443 6.13 -4.70 -12.57
CA SER A 443 7.57 -4.87 -12.66
C SER A 443 7.98 -6.24 -13.24
N ALA A 444 9.12 -6.26 -13.91
CA ALA A 444 9.75 -7.48 -14.43
C ALA A 444 11.28 -7.38 -14.39
N PRO A 445 12.01 -8.51 -14.52
CA PRO A 445 13.46 -8.53 -14.50
C PRO A 445 14.09 -7.72 -15.63
N VAL A 446 15.14 -6.99 -15.28
CA VAL A 446 16.01 -6.25 -16.19
C VAL A 446 17.46 -6.33 -15.71
N VAL A 447 18.40 -5.92 -16.57
CA VAL A 447 19.79 -5.71 -16.19
C VAL A 447 20.12 -4.23 -16.33
N ARG A 448 20.64 -3.62 -15.28
CA ARG A 448 21.15 -2.25 -15.32
C ARG A 448 22.47 -2.24 -16.11
N VAL A 449 22.54 -1.39 -17.13
CA VAL A 449 23.64 -1.44 -18.11
C VAL A 449 24.99 -1.01 -17.51
N SER A 450 24.99 0.00 -16.65
CA SER A 450 26.22 0.59 -16.10
C SER A 450 27.10 -0.38 -15.28
N ASP A 451 26.49 -1.38 -14.63
CA ASP A 451 27.20 -2.32 -13.75
C ASP A 451 26.74 -3.79 -13.91
N ALA A 452 25.97 -4.09 -14.95
CA ALA A 452 25.38 -5.40 -15.22
C ALA A 452 24.57 -6.01 -14.05
N LYS A 453 24.01 -5.16 -13.18
CA LYS A 453 23.20 -5.59 -12.03
C LYS A 453 21.84 -6.08 -12.48
N GLN A 454 21.54 -7.34 -12.17
CA GLN A 454 20.22 -7.91 -12.35
C GLN A 454 19.28 -7.40 -11.27
N MET A 455 18.12 -6.92 -11.66
CA MET A 455 17.11 -6.37 -10.75
C MET A 455 15.72 -6.34 -11.40
N HIS A 456 14.69 -6.00 -10.65
CA HIS A 456 13.38 -5.69 -11.19
C HIS A 456 13.24 -4.19 -11.50
N LEU A 457 12.68 -3.84 -12.65
CA LEU A 457 12.57 -2.44 -13.09
C LEU A 457 11.79 -1.58 -12.11
N GLY A 458 10.72 -2.10 -11.51
CA GLY A 458 9.91 -1.38 -10.52
C GLY A 458 10.66 -0.96 -9.25
N HIS A 459 11.82 -1.58 -8.96
CA HIS A 459 12.63 -1.24 -7.78
C HIS A 459 13.27 0.15 -7.84
N VAL A 460 13.29 0.79 -9.01
CA VAL A 460 13.78 2.17 -9.15
C VAL A 460 12.73 3.23 -8.77
N ALA A 461 11.49 2.81 -8.53
CA ALA A 461 10.39 3.70 -8.19
C ALA A 461 10.38 4.00 -6.67
N GLU A 462 11.22 4.93 -6.23
CA GLU A 462 11.29 5.39 -4.84
C GLU A 462 10.06 6.22 -4.43
N ALA A 463 9.81 6.32 -3.13
CA ALA A 463 8.73 7.13 -2.54
C ALA A 463 9.11 8.63 -2.47
N ASP A 464 9.49 9.21 -3.61
CA ASP A 464 10.07 10.54 -3.80
C ASP A 464 9.15 11.54 -4.51
N ALA A 465 7.89 11.14 -4.70
CA ALA A 465 6.85 11.91 -5.41
C ALA A 465 7.18 12.25 -6.87
N ARG A 466 8.17 11.62 -7.51
CA ARG A 466 8.46 11.83 -8.93
C ARG A 466 7.55 10.99 -9.83
N TRP A 467 7.11 11.58 -10.93
CA TRP A 467 6.57 10.85 -12.08
C TRP A 467 7.69 10.11 -12.80
N ARG A 468 7.37 8.97 -13.39
CA ARG A 468 8.34 8.20 -14.17
C ARG A 468 7.88 8.00 -15.59
N ILE A 469 8.83 8.11 -16.54
CA ILE A 469 8.65 7.74 -17.92
C ILE A 469 9.63 6.59 -18.20
N TYR A 470 9.09 5.40 -18.41
CA TYR A 470 9.88 4.25 -18.87
C TYR A 470 9.77 4.18 -20.39
N ALA A 471 10.88 4.39 -21.10
CA ALA A 471 10.97 4.29 -22.55
C ALA A 471 11.52 2.92 -22.94
N PHE A 472 10.69 2.10 -23.55
CA PHE A 472 11.06 0.79 -24.07
C PHE A 472 11.46 0.92 -25.53
N ALA A 473 12.72 0.63 -25.87
CA ALA A 473 13.26 0.75 -27.21
C ALA A 473 12.64 -0.24 -28.18
N GLY A 474 12.37 0.19 -29.40
CA GLY A 474 11.98 -0.70 -30.49
C GLY A 474 13.17 -1.58 -30.94
N LYS A 475 12.90 -2.63 -31.70
CA LYS A 475 13.92 -3.61 -32.13
C LYS A 475 15.07 -2.98 -32.93
N SER A 476 14.75 -2.01 -33.77
CA SER A 476 15.73 -1.25 -34.55
C SER A 476 16.38 -0.12 -33.77
N ASP A 477 15.88 0.17 -32.57
CA ASP A 477 16.34 1.28 -31.75
C ASP A 477 17.52 0.80 -30.89
N THR A 478 18.69 1.19 -31.29
CA THR A 478 19.95 0.85 -30.61
C THR A 478 20.42 2.01 -29.76
N SER A 479 21.52 1.81 -29.02
CA SER A 479 22.16 2.86 -28.22
C SER A 479 22.87 3.95 -29.04
N ASN A 480 22.71 3.95 -30.36
CA ASN A 480 23.42 4.89 -31.24
C ASN A 480 22.71 6.26 -31.29
N PRO A 481 23.49 7.35 -31.46
CA PRO A 481 22.91 8.67 -31.73
C PRO A 481 21.95 8.64 -32.93
N GLY A 482 20.80 9.36 -32.80
CA GLY A 482 19.76 9.39 -33.82
C GLY A 482 18.70 8.31 -33.68
N SER A 483 18.83 7.37 -32.75
CA SER A 483 17.78 6.43 -32.39
C SER A 483 16.55 7.16 -31.77
N LYS A 484 15.37 6.51 -31.76
CA LYS A 484 14.18 7.11 -31.17
C LYS A 484 14.33 7.44 -29.68
N ILE A 485 15.07 6.62 -28.93
CA ILE A 485 15.40 6.90 -27.51
C ILE A 485 16.22 8.18 -27.39
N HIS A 486 17.22 8.39 -28.26
CA HIS A 486 18.00 9.64 -28.29
C HIS A 486 17.13 10.84 -28.64
N GLN A 487 16.30 10.74 -29.72
CA GLN A 487 15.40 11.80 -30.13
C GLN A 487 14.42 12.18 -29.01
N LEU A 488 13.86 11.19 -28.31
CA LEU A 488 12.99 11.43 -27.17
C LEU A 488 13.73 12.10 -26.00
N ALA A 489 14.91 11.61 -25.64
CA ALA A 489 15.71 12.19 -24.57
C ALA A 489 16.11 13.64 -24.88
N ASP A 490 16.61 13.90 -26.10
CA ASP A 490 16.98 15.25 -26.55
C ASP A 490 15.77 16.19 -26.53
N TRP A 491 14.62 15.72 -27.01
CA TRP A 491 13.37 16.50 -26.98
C TRP A 491 12.94 16.79 -25.53
N LEU A 492 12.96 15.80 -24.66
CA LEU A 492 12.62 15.96 -23.23
C LEU A 492 13.52 16.98 -22.54
N GLU A 493 14.80 17.00 -22.86
CA GLU A 493 15.80 17.86 -22.22
C GLU A 493 15.81 19.28 -22.77
N THR A 494 15.52 19.49 -24.07
CA THR A 494 15.80 20.76 -24.75
C THR A 494 14.57 21.50 -25.25
N ASN A 495 13.47 20.78 -25.55
CA ASN A 495 12.30 21.39 -26.16
C ASN A 495 11.45 22.15 -25.13
N THR A 496 11.11 23.39 -25.42
CA THR A 496 10.29 24.24 -24.52
C THR A 496 8.88 23.72 -24.27
N ASN A 497 8.37 22.82 -25.12
CA ASN A 497 7.07 22.16 -24.94
C ASN A 497 7.19 20.83 -24.20
N SER A 498 8.41 20.38 -23.88
CA SER A 498 8.60 19.15 -23.14
C SER A 498 8.17 19.31 -21.68
N PRO A 499 7.53 18.29 -21.09
CA PRO A 499 7.10 18.37 -19.69
C PRO A 499 8.28 18.46 -18.72
N VAL A 500 9.45 17.92 -19.05
CA VAL A 500 10.66 18.03 -18.23
C VAL A 500 11.11 19.49 -18.16
N VAL A 501 11.19 20.19 -19.30
CA VAL A 501 11.58 21.61 -19.33
C VAL A 501 10.53 22.51 -18.70
N GLN A 502 9.23 22.23 -18.94
CA GLN A 502 8.14 23.09 -18.44
C GLN A 502 7.94 22.99 -16.93
N PHE A 503 8.02 21.78 -16.36
CA PHE A 503 7.59 21.52 -14.99
C PHE A 503 8.74 21.28 -14.00
N THR A 504 9.99 21.21 -14.44
CA THR A 504 11.13 21.22 -13.52
C THR A 504 11.36 22.61 -12.98
N PRO A 505 11.27 22.83 -11.65
CA PRO A 505 11.51 24.13 -11.07
C PRO A 505 12.94 24.61 -11.32
N LYS A 506 13.08 25.92 -11.52
CA LYS A 506 14.40 26.52 -11.77
C LYS A 506 15.36 26.26 -10.60
N GLY A 507 16.49 25.64 -10.87
CA GLY A 507 17.54 25.35 -9.89
C GLY A 507 17.38 24.01 -9.18
N GLU A 508 16.32 23.24 -9.47
CA GLU A 508 16.23 21.84 -9.08
C GLU A 508 16.88 20.93 -10.15
N ASP A 509 17.14 19.69 -9.78
CA ASP A 509 17.68 18.68 -10.71
C ASP A 509 16.69 18.44 -11.86
N ILE A 510 17.20 18.14 -13.04
CA ILE A 510 16.37 17.98 -14.25
C ILE A 510 15.31 16.89 -14.10
N ASP A 511 15.54 15.92 -13.23
CA ASP A 511 14.65 14.80 -12.94
C ASP A 511 13.87 14.97 -11.61
N ALA A 512 13.85 16.16 -11.04
CA ALA A 512 13.20 16.42 -9.74
C ALA A 512 11.67 16.21 -9.74
N VAL A 513 11.03 16.28 -10.90
CA VAL A 513 9.58 16.10 -11.08
C VAL A 513 9.27 14.87 -11.93
N ILE A 514 10.01 14.70 -13.01
CA ILE A 514 9.83 13.61 -13.98
C ILE A 514 11.16 12.88 -14.18
N ASP A 515 11.19 11.62 -13.78
CA ASP A 515 12.34 10.73 -13.88
C ASP A 515 12.23 9.89 -15.17
N PHE A 516 13.15 10.10 -16.10
CA PHE A 516 13.18 9.41 -17.40
C PHE A 516 14.17 8.25 -17.37
N ARG A 517 13.74 7.06 -17.80
CA ARG A 517 14.54 5.83 -17.84
C ARG A 517 14.32 5.09 -19.15
N ALA A 518 15.34 4.38 -19.64
CA ALA A 518 15.26 3.63 -20.89
C ALA A 518 15.57 2.15 -20.70
N VAL A 519 14.85 1.29 -21.45
CA VAL A 519 15.03 -0.17 -21.46
C VAL A 519 15.27 -0.63 -22.90
N PHE A 520 16.44 -1.23 -23.15
CA PHE A 520 16.84 -1.73 -24.46
C PHE A 520 16.61 -3.24 -24.59
N GLN A 521 16.45 -3.71 -25.84
CA GLN A 521 16.28 -5.14 -26.13
C GLN A 521 17.62 -5.89 -26.29
N GLN A 522 18.71 -5.17 -26.52
CA GLN A 522 20.04 -5.72 -26.60
C GLN A 522 20.55 -6.16 -25.23
N THR A 523 21.55 -7.04 -25.19
CA THR A 523 22.23 -7.40 -23.95
C THR A 523 23.12 -6.25 -23.45
N PHE A 524 23.46 -6.24 -22.16
CA PHE A 524 24.19 -5.12 -21.55
C PHE A 524 25.55 -4.82 -22.20
N ASP A 525 26.22 -5.83 -22.76
CA ASP A 525 27.49 -5.71 -23.49
C ASP A 525 27.32 -5.15 -24.90
N GLN A 526 26.10 -5.13 -25.44
CA GLN A 526 25.78 -4.57 -26.76
C GLN A 526 25.21 -3.15 -26.66
N VAL A 527 24.82 -2.70 -25.47
CA VAL A 527 24.36 -1.32 -25.25
C VAL A 527 25.56 -0.42 -24.98
N ALA A 528 25.87 0.46 -25.91
CA ALA A 528 26.96 1.44 -25.77
C ALA A 528 26.58 2.53 -24.77
N TYR A 529 26.85 2.28 -23.49
CA TYR A 529 26.50 3.20 -22.41
C TYR A 529 27.14 4.58 -22.56
N GLU A 530 28.35 4.65 -23.10
CA GLU A 530 29.09 5.89 -23.40
C GLU A 530 28.29 6.82 -24.34
N ASN A 531 27.51 6.26 -25.25
CA ASN A 531 26.71 7.02 -26.22
C ASN A 531 25.35 7.50 -25.68
N MET A 532 24.97 7.16 -24.44
CA MET A 532 23.68 7.57 -23.88
C MET A 532 23.58 9.08 -23.79
N PRO A 533 22.37 9.65 -24.12
CA PRO A 533 22.13 11.07 -23.99
C PRO A 533 22.22 11.54 -22.53
N SER A 534 22.45 12.84 -22.35
CA SER A 534 22.64 13.47 -21.03
C SER A 534 21.49 13.22 -20.06
N LEU A 535 20.24 13.21 -20.54
CA LEU A 535 19.06 12.96 -19.70
C LEU A 535 19.03 11.53 -19.10
N LEU A 536 19.72 10.57 -19.72
CA LEU A 536 19.94 9.21 -19.18
C LEU A 536 21.20 9.08 -18.32
N LYS A 537 21.97 10.15 -18.20
CA LYS A 537 23.16 10.30 -17.35
C LYS A 537 23.16 11.68 -16.67
N PRO A 538 22.04 12.14 -16.07
CA PRO A 538 21.97 13.50 -15.56
C PRO A 538 22.93 13.71 -14.40
N LYS A 539 23.34 14.95 -14.21
CA LYS A 539 24.06 15.37 -13.00
C LYS A 539 23.04 15.81 -11.97
N THR A 540 23.06 15.23 -10.79
CA THR A 540 22.08 15.43 -9.75
C THR A 540 22.70 15.75 -8.40
N GLY A 541 21.90 16.36 -7.53
CA GLY A 541 22.27 16.70 -6.17
C GLY A 541 23.29 17.85 -6.06
N LYS A 542 23.58 18.23 -4.81
CA LYS A 542 24.44 19.38 -4.47
C LYS A 542 25.84 19.33 -5.12
N LEU A 543 26.37 18.14 -5.32
CA LEU A 543 27.70 17.94 -5.89
C LEU A 543 27.68 17.80 -7.41
N GLY A 544 26.52 17.74 -8.06
CA GLY A 544 26.37 17.52 -9.48
C GLY A 544 26.97 16.17 -9.94
N LEU A 545 26.74 15.10 -9.15
CA LEU A 545 27.23 13.77 -9.48
C LEU A 545 26.38 13.16 -10.58
N GLN A 546 27.04 12.47 -11.50
CA GLN A 546 26.35 11.80 -12.60
C GLN A 546 25.59 10.57 -12.09
N ASP A 547 24.30 10.49 -12.42
CA ASP A 547 23.48 9.30 -12.18
C ASP A 547 23.72 8.26 -13.28
N HIS A 548 24.17 7.07 -12.88
CA HIS A 548 24.48 5.95 -13.77
C HIS A 548 23.38 4.86 -13.76
N GLU A 549 22.23 5.10 -13.15
CA GLU A 549 21.23 4.07 -12.87
C GLU A 549 19.94 4.17 -13.72
N LYS A 550 19.98 4.90 -14.85
CA LYS A 550 18.78 5.16 -15.66
C LYS A 550 18.65 4.31 -16.92
N VAL A 551 19.64 3.48 -17.23
CA VAL A 551 19.68 2.67 -18.46
C VAL A 551 19.64 1.19 -18.12
N PHE A 552 18.69 0.49 -18.72
CA PHE A 552 18.44 -0.93 -18.51
C PHE A 552 18.39 -1.67 -19.85
N CYS A 553 18.55 -2.98 -19.78
CA CYS A 553 18.32 -3.89 -20.90
C CYS A 553 17.60 -5.15 -20.44
N VAL A 554 17.21 -6.00 -21.39
CA VAL A 554 16.56 -7.29 -21.09
C VAL A 554 17.44 -8.16 -20.20
N ASP A 555 16.81 -8.97 -19.37
CA ASP A 555 17.51 -9.95 -18.55
C ASP A 555 17.86 -11.19 -19.37
N HIS A 556 19.12 -11.26 -19.83
CA HIS A 556 19.67 -12.42 -20.53
C HIS A 556 20.23 -13.51 -19.59
N LYS A 557 20.09 -13.34 -18.27
CA LYS A 557 20.53 -14.31 -17.26
C LYS A 557 19.43 -15.32 -16.91
N GLY A 558 18.25 -15.20 -17.54
CA GLY A 558 17.22 -16.23 -17.52
C GLY A 558 16.08 -16.07 -16.50
N LEU A 559 15.94 -14.89 -15.85
CA LEU A 559 14.79 -14.63 -14.99
C LEU A 559 13.53 -14.17 -15.75
N GLY A 560 13.67 -13.82 -17.03
CA GLY A 560 12.58 -13.40 -17.90
C GLY A 560 12.94 -12.20 -18.76
N ASP A 561 12.10 -11.94 -19.78
CA ASP A 561 12.24 -10.80 -20.67
C ASP A 561 11.04 -9.88 -20.47
N ILE A 562 11.28 -8.66 -19.99
CA ILE A 562 10.23 -7.67 -19.66
C ILE A 562 9.34 -7.35 -20.87
N PHE A 563 9.87 -7.35 -22.10
CA PHE A 563 9.08 -7.09 -23.30
C PHE A 563 8.02 -8.18 -23.51
N ASP A 564 8.39 -9.45 -23.35
CA ASP A 564 7.47 -10.58 -23.51
C ASP A 564 6.53 -10.67 -22.29
N MET A 565 7.08 -10.57 -21.09
CA MET A 565 6.30 -10.68 -19.85
C MET A 565 5.22 -9.58 -19.72
N ARG A 566 5.47 -8.40 -20.26
CA ARG A 566 4.57 -7.23 -20.15
C ARG A 566 3.94 -6.84 -21.49
N GLY A 567 4.06 -7.70 -22.50
CA GLY A 567 3.45 -7.48 -23.81
C GLY A 567 3.86 -6.16 -24.46
N ILE A 568 5.13 -5.76 -24.29
CA ILE A 568 5.69 -4.55 -24.91
C ILE A 568 5.92 -4.83 -26.39
N ASN A 569 5.45 -3.95 -27.26
CA ASN A 569 5.62 -4.07 -28.69
C ASN A 569 7.10 -3.98 -29.08
N ARG A 570 7.69 -5.10 -29.48
CA ARG A 570 9.12 -5.19 -29.77
C ARG A 570 9.56 -4.38 -30.98
N GLU A 571 8.70 -4.26 -32.02
CA GLU A 571 9.07 -3.54 -33.24
C GLU A 571 9.06 -2.02 -33.02
N LYS A 572 8.04 -1.51 -32.33
CA LYS A 572 7.82 -0.06 -32.18
C LYS A 572 8.41 0.50 -30.90
N GLY A 573 8.49 -0.29 -29.83
CA GLY A 573 8.71 0.23 -28.49
C GLY A 573 7.55 1.10 -28.00
N CYS A 574 7.68 1.71 -26.83
CA CYS A 574 6.69 2.64 -26.27
C CYS A 574 7.27 3.45 -25.10
N MET A 575 6.54 4.50 -24.71
CA MET A 575 6.68 5.14 -23.40
C MET A 575 5.55 4.67 -22.47
N ILE A 576 5.89 4.40 -21.22
CA ILE A 576 4.91 4.15 -20.16
C ILE A 576 5.10 5.23 -19.11
N VAL A 577 4.05 6.02 -18.88
CA VAL A 577 4.02 7.07 -17.86
C VAL A 577 3.43 6.50 -16.59
N VAL A 578 4.17 6.57 -15.48
CA VAL A 578 3.81 6.00 -14.20
C VAL A 578 3.73 7.09 -13.13
N ARG A 579 2.64 7.10 -12.38
CA ARG A 579 2.41 8.00 -11.24
C ARG A 579 3.42 7.75 -10.11
N PRO A 580 3.63 8.74 -9.22
CA PRO A 580 4.51 8.57 -8.06
C PRO A 580 4.12 7.40 -7.13
N ASP A 581 2.84 7.05 -7.06
CA ASP A 581 2.33 5.88 -6.33
C ASP A 581 2.33 4.59 -7.15
N GLN A 582 3.10 4.56 -8.26
CA GLN A 582 3.40 3.40 -9.09
C GLN A 582 2.22 2.89 -9.95
N TYR A 583 1.23 3.72 -10.27
CA TYR A 583 0.15 3.37 -11.19
C TYR A 583 0.42 3.87 -12.61
N VAL A 584 0.14 3.02 -13.60
CA VAL A 584 0.29 3.36 -15.03
C VAL A 584 -0.76 4.40 -15.41
N SER A 585 -0.32 5.56 -15.85
CA SER A 585 -1.18 6.68 -16.21
C SER A 585 -1.38 6.83 -17.72
N HIS A 586 -0.38 6.47 -18.52
CA HIS A 586 -0.43 6.59 -19.97
C HIS A 586 0.51 5.61 -20.65
N VAL A 587 0.14 5.19 -21.85
CA VAL A 587 1.00 4.42 -22.78
C VAL A 587 1.03 5.20 -24.10
N LEU A 588 2.23 5.46 -24.62
CA LEU A 588 2.44 6.30 -25.80
C LEU A 588 3.49 5.70 -26.75
N PRO A 589 3.44 5.98 -28.06
CA PRO A 589 4.57 5.72 -28.95
C PRO A 589 5.78 6.60 -28.55
N LEU A 590 7.00 6.15 -28.89
CA LEU A 590 8.25 6.88 -28.56
C LEU A 590 8.33 8.29 -29.16
N ASP A 591 7.58 8.56 -30.21
CA ASP A 591 7.43 9.86 -30.90
C ASP A 591 6.14 10.61 -30.55
N GLY A 592 5.41 10.16 -29.50
CA GLY A 592 4.17 10.78 -29.01
C GLY A 592 4.37 12.06 -28.19
N PHE A 593 5.19 13.00 -28.69
CA PHE A 593 5.64 14.19 -27.94
C PHE A 593 4.51 15.13 -27.55
N GLU A 594 3.58 15.41 -28.49
CA GLU A 594 2.46 16.33 -28.25
C GLU A 594 1.47 15.76 -27.24
N GLU A 595 1.16 14.45 -27.35
CA GLU A 595 0.26 13.77 -26.40
C GLU A 595 0.88 13.72 -24.99
N LEU A 596 2.19 13.50 -24.89
CA LEU A 596 2.92 13.53 -23.61
C LEU A 596 2.87 14.92 -22.97
N SER A 597 3.11 15.97 -23.78
CA SER A 597 3.02 17.37 -23.30
C SER A 597 1.61 17.70 -22.84
N ALA A 598 0.59 17.34 -23.61
CA ALA A 598 -0.81 17.59 -23.27
C ALA A 598 -1.24 16.86 -21.99
N PHE A 599 -0.80 15.61 -21.81
CA PHE A 599 -1.09 14.85 -20.60
C PHE A 599 -0.54 15.56 -19.36
N PHE A 600 0.75 15.90 -19.34
CA PHE A 600 1.35 16.53 -18.18
C PHE A 600 0.85 17.96 -17.94
N ALA A 601 0.50 18.73 -18.98
CA ALA A 601 -0.15 20.02 -18.84
C ALA A 601 -1.54 19.94 -18.18
N GLY A 602 -2.21 18.81 -18.29
CA GLY A 602 -3.46 18.52 -17.57
C GLY A 602 -3.27 18.18 -16.08
N VAL A 603 -2.10 17.74 -15.69
CA VAL A 603 -1.79 17.23 -14.32
C VAL A 603 -0.91 18.19 -13.54
N LEU A 604 0.16 18.69 -14.16
CA LEU A 604 1.16 19.55 -13.54
C LEU A 604 0.90 21.02 -13.88
N GLN A 605 1.49 21.91 -13.11
CA GLN A 605 1.49 23.35 -13.38
C GLN A 605 2.90 23.92 -13.25
N VAL A 606 3.15 24.98 -14.00
CA VAL A 606 4.39 25.74 -13.89
C VAL A 606 4.38 26.46 -12.55
N ASN A 607 5.41 26.28 -11.75
CA ASN A 607 5.57 26.96 -10.48
C ASN A 607 5.78 28.47 -10.79
N SER A 608 4.73 29.28 -10.69
CA SER A 608 4.84 30.73 -10.75
C SER A 608 5.61 31.18 -9.51
N ALA A 609 6.84 31.59 -9.70
CA ALA A 609 7.84 31.94 -8.70
C ALA A 609 7.23 32.53 -7.41
N GLY A 610 7.39 31.84 -6.29
CA GLY A 610 7.38 32.47 -4.95
C GLY A 610 6.04 32.51 -4.21
N LYS A 611 4.97 31.89 -4.65
CA LYS A 611 3.78 31.69 -3.80
C LYS A 611 3.74 30.24 -3.29
N ARG A 612 4.16 30.05 -2.02
CA ARG A 612 3.68 28.92 -1.22
C ARG A 612 2.16 29.09 -1.14
N VAL A 613 1.41 28.11 -1.64
CA VAL A 613 -0.05 28.06 -1.54
C VAL A 613 -0.45 27.50 -0.17
#